data_2f5a1653da3c7db9876668c43db03c40
#
_entry.id   2f5a1653da3c7db9876668c43db03c40
#
_cell.length_a   1.000
_cell.length_b   1.000
_cell.length_c   1.000
_cell.angle_alpha   90.00
_cell.angle_beta   90.00
_cell.angle_gamma   90.00
#
_symmetry.space_group_name_H-M   'P 1'
#
loop_
_entity.id
_entity.type
_entity.pdbx_description
1 polymer ?
#
loop_
_entity_poly.entity_id
_entity_poly.type
_entity_poly.pdbx_seq_one_letter_code
_entity_poly.pdbx_strand_id
1 'polypeptide(L)'
;LGISIDHIPCLQAWADSLGKISYPLLSDFWPHGAVAEKYGVLRPADGFTERAIFVIDKDGVIRYIDIHAIDDQPDNEVLRNVLRGLQTAPVVQPIFPPQQEEELPEGGVVLYCARWCKDCKRARAWLEAHHLPYVEVDIDYNLKARNRLRKWGNGALITPAIDIYGHVVLDYKEDKLEEALFNARQEGKV
;
A
#
# COMPACT_ATOMS: atom_id res chain seq x y z
N LEU A 1 5.20 12.49 16.10
CA LEU A 1 4.58 13.55 15.31
C LEU A 1 3.52 12.96 14.37
N GLY A 2 2.50 13.75 13.99
CA GLY A 2 1.54 13.41 12.96
C GLY A 2 1.79 14.24 11.70
N ILE A 3 1.59 13.65 10.52
CA ILE A 3 1.68 14.38 9.24
C ILE A 3 0.38 14.11 8.49
N SER A 4 -0.23 15.18 7.98
CA SER A 4 -1.44 15.10 7.16
C SER A 4 -1.34 16.04 5.97
N ILE A 5 -2.05 15.73 4.90
CA ILE A 5 -2.21 16.62 3.74
C ILE A 5 -3.11 17.82 4.03
N ASP A 6 -3.77 17.86 5.18
CA ASP A 6 -4.62 18.97 5.57
C ASP A 6 -3.81 20.23 5.83
N HIS A 7 -4.43 21.38 5.60
CA HIS A 7 -3.80 22.67 5.93
C HIS A 7 -3.87 22.97 7.43
N ILE A 8 -2.98 23.86 7.90
CA ILE A 8 -2.78 24.15 9.32
C ILE A 8 -4.07 24.47 10.08
N PRO A 9 -5.00 25.32 9.60
CA PRO A 9 -6.25 25.59 10.33
C PRO A 9 -7.13 24.35 10.57
N CYS A 10 -7.17 23.40 9.61
CA CYS A 10 -7.89 22.14 9.81
C CYS A 10 -7.25 21.28 10.89
N LEU A 11 -5.93 21.13 10.86
CA LEU A 11 -5.19 20.38 11.88
C LEU A 11 -5.37 21.00 13.27
N GLN A 12 -5.39 22.33 13.37
CA GLN A 12 -5.65 23.03 14.62
C GLN A 12 -7.07 22.75 15.15
N ALA A 13 -8.08 22.92 14.30
CA ALA A 13 -9.46 22.65 14.67
C ALA A 13 -9.68 21.19 15.11
N TRP A 14 -9.04 20.24 14.41
CA TRP A 14 -9.07 18.84 14.78
C TRP A 14 -8.40 18.58 16.14
N ALA A 15 -7.20 19.13 16.36
CA ALA A 15 -6.50 18.99 17.62
C ALA A 15 -7.31 19.56 18.80
N ASP A 16 -7.96 20.71 18.60
CA ASP A 16 -8.81 21.35 19.61
C ASP A 16 -10.04 20.51 19.92
N SER A 17 -10.66 19.88 18.91
CA SER A 17 -11.83 18.98 19.08
C SER A 17 -11.53 17.73 19.91
N LEU A 18 -10.28 17.29 19.93
CA LEU A 18 -9.81 16.14 20.72
C LEU A 18 -9.29 16.51 22.12
N GLY A 19 -9.44 17.76 22.54
CA GLY A 19 -9.01 18.21 23.87
C GLY A 19 -7.51 18.43 23.99
N LYS A 20 -6.85 18.76 22.92
CA LYS A 20 -5.41 18.96 22.67
C LYS A 20 -4.61 17.68 22.45
N ILE A 21 -3.84 17.68 21.38
CA ILE A 21 -2.90 16.61 21.06
C ILE A 21 -1.52 17.01 21.61
N SER A 22 -0.85 16.07 22.28
CA SER A 22 0.43 16.32 22.97
C SER A 22 1.66 16.25 22.06
N TYR A 23 1.51 15.94 20.78
CA TYR A 23 2.60 15.84 19.82
C TYR A 23 2.41 16.80 18.63
N PRO A 24 3.48 17.18 17.93
CA PRO A 24 3.38 18.07 16.78
C PRO A 24 2.57 17.46 15.63
N LEU A 25 1.69 18.28 15.04
CA LEU A 25 1.01 18.00 13.78
C LEU A 25 1.65 18.85 12.70
N LEU A 26 2.02 18.22 11.59
CA LEU A 26 2.66 18.84 10.44
C LEU A 26 1.72 18.75 9.23
N SER A 27 1.72 19.84 8.47
CA SER A 27 0.91 19.94 7.24
C SER A 27 1.76 19.62 6.02
N ASP A 28 1.34 18.62 5.25
CA ASP A 28 1.89 18.26 3.93
C ASP A 28 0.96 18.79 2.81
N PHE A 29 0.30 19.92 3.09
CA PHE A 29 -0.66 20.54 2.19
C PHE A 29 -0.02 21.05 0.90
N TRP A 30 1.19 21.62 0.99
CA TRP A 30 1.87 22.16 -0.18
C TRP A 30 3.40 21.96 -0.14
N PRO A 31 4.02 21.39 -1.19
CA PRO A 31 3.37 20.74 -2.36
C PRO A 31 2.54 19.55 -1.89
N HIS A 32 1.34 19.40 -2.46
CA HIS A 32 0.32 18.50 -1.95
C HIS A 32 0.80 17.05 -1.85
N GLY A 33 0.93 16.54 -0.61
CA GLY A 33 1.34 15.17 -0.34
C GLY A 33 2.82 14.86 -0.66
N ALA A 34 3.68 15.87 -0.80
CA ALA A 34 5.07 15.65 -1.20
C ALA A 34 5.88 14.79 -0.20
N VAL A 35 5.58 14.90 1.09
CA VAL A 35 6.19 14.05 2.12
C VAL A 35 5.59 12.66 2.06
N ALA A 36 4.27 12.55 1.97
CA ALA A 36 3.57 11.28 1.85
C ALA A 36 4.02 10.47 0.63
N GLU A 37 4.27 11.14 -0.50
CA GLU A 37 4.80 10.52 -1.71
C GLU A 37 6.20 9.92 -1.46
N LYS A 38 7.08 10.63 -0.77
CA LYS A 38 8.41 10.12 -0.41
C LYS A 38 8.37 8.89 0.50
N TYR A 39 7.37 8.83 1.38
CA TYR A 39 7.12 7.67 2.23
C TYR A 39 6.33 6.56 1.50
N GLY A 40 5.89 6.80 0.26
CA GLY A 40 5.18 5.81 -0.56
C GLY A 40 3.74 5.56 -0.11
N VAL A 41 3.13 6.50 0.62
CA VAL A 41 1.79 6.38 1.19
C VAL A 41 0.79 7.41 0.66
N LEU A 42 1.15 8.20 -0.33
CA LEU A 42 0.21 9.08 -1.02
C LEU A 42 -0.69 8.25 -1.95
N ARG A 43 -1.98 8.53 -1.93
CA ARG A 43 -2.99 8.04 -2.89
C ARG A 43 -3.28 9.14 -3.90
N PRO A 44 -2.57 9.19 -5.04
CA PRO A 44 -2.66 10.33 -5.95
C PRO A 44 -4.05 10.54 -6.55
N ALA A 45 -4.79 9.43 -6.79
CA ALA A 45 -6.14 9.48 -7.35
C ALA A 45 -7.17 10.07 -6.38
N ASP A 46 -6.94 9.90 -5.07
CA ASP A 46 -7.87 10.31 -4.01
C ASP A 46 -7.44 11.64 -3.38
N GLY A 47 -6.19 12.06 -3.58
CA GLY A 47 -5.63 13.29 -3.04
C GLY A 47 -5.38 13.25 -1.51
N PHE A 48 -5.31 12.07 -0.90
CA PHE A 48 -4.98 11.90 0.51
C PHE A 48 -4.03 10.70 0.73
N THR A 49 -3.64 10.46 1.98
CA THR A 49 -2.66 9.44 2.35
C THR A 49 -3.32 8.16 2.85
N GLU A 50 -2.62 7.05 2.74
CA GLU A 50 -2.91 5.87 3.56
C GLU A 50 -2.77 6.21 5.04
N ARG A 51 -3.45 5.43 5.89
CA ARG A 51 -3.19 5.44 7.33
C ARG A 51 -1.92 4.64 7.59
N ALA A 52 -0.83 5.33 7.87
CA ALA A 52 0.47 4.70 8.03
C ALA A 52 1.17 5.12 9.32
N ILE A 53 1.87 4.17 9.93
CA ILE A 53 2.74 4.41 11.09
C ILE A 53 4.16 4.03 10.69
N PHE A 54 5.09 4.95 10.94
CA PHE A 54 6.52 4.72 10.75
C PHE A 54 7.21 4.87 12.10
N VAL A 55 7.93 3.84 12.53
CA VAL A 55 8.84 3.96 13.68
C VAL A 55 10.23 4.23 13.14
N ILE A 56 10.78 5.36 13.51
CA ILE A 56 12.10 5.83 13.07
C ILE A 56 12.97 5.92 14.31
N ASP A 57 14.16 5.32 14.26
CA ASP A 57 15.11 5.38 15.37
C ASP A 57 15.84 6.73 15.47
N LYS A 58 16.74 6.86 16.45
CA LYS A 58 17.52 8.07 16.67
C LYS A 58 18.54 8.37 15.58
N ASP A 59 18.89 7.35 14.79
CA ASP A 59 19.82 7.47 13.66
C ASP A 59 19.09 7.83 12.36
N GLY A 60 17.76 8.03 12.42
CA GLY A 60 16.92 8.38 11.27
C GLY A 60 16.55 7.18 10.40
N VAL A 61 16.75 5.96 10.89
CA VAL A 61 16.44 4.72 10.15
C VAL A 61 15.03 4.27 10.48
N ILE A 62 14.23 3.98 9.44
CA ILE A 62 12.90 3.40 9.60
C ILE A 62 13.06 1.95 10.07
N ARG A 63 12.51 1.63 11.24
CA ARG A 63 12.56 0.31 11.88
C ARG A 63 11.26 -0.48 11.78
N TYR A 64 10.17 0.21 11.55
CA TYR A 64 8.86 -0.43 11.43
C TYR A 64 7.95 0.43 10.56
N ILE A 65 7.17 -0.21 9.71
CA ILE A 65 6.11 0.41 8.93
C ILE A 65 4.85 -0.41 9.12
N ASP A 66 3.75 0.29 9.35
CA ASP A 66 2.43 -0.30 9.46
C ASP A 66 1.45 0.54 8.64
N ILE A 67 0.79 -0.08 7.68
CA ILE A 67 -0.13 0.59 6.77
C ILE A 67 -1.49 -0.10 6.89
N HIS A 68 -2.52 0.68 7.23
CA HIS A 68 -3.88 0.21 7.43
C HIS A 68 -4.85 0.79 6.42
N ALA A 69 -5.98 0.11 6.24
CA ALA A 69 -7.14 0.74 5.64
C ALA A 69 -7.60 1.95 6.48
N ILE A 70 -8.23 2.93 5.84
CA ILE A 70 -8.62 4.20 6.50
C ILE A 70 -9.55 3.96 7.70
N ASP A 71 -10.39 2.95 7.62
CA ASP A 71 -11.38 2.56 8.65
C ASP A 71 -10.77 1.61 9.70
N ASP A 72 -9.55 1.14 9.52
CA ASP A 72 -8.93 0.16 10.40
C ASP A 72 -8.03 0.83 11.42
N GLN A 73 -8.15 0.44 12.68
CA GLN A 73 -7.37 1.03 13.76
C GLN A 73 -6.11 0.20 14.01
N PRO A 74 -4.92 0.82 14.03
CA PRO A 74 -3.68 0.13 14.35
C PRO A 74 -3.72 -0.54 15.73
N ASP A 75 -3.10 -1.72 15.83
CA ASP A 75 -2.96 -2.40 17.12
C ASP A 75 -1.84 -1.73 17.95
N ASN A 76 -2.26 -0.99 18.97
CA ASN A 76 -1.35 -0.30 19.88
C ASN A 76 -0.43 -1.23 20.67
N GLU A 77 -0.80 -2.50 20.89
CA GLU A 77 0.06 -3.46 21.57
C GLU A 77 1.23 -3.89 20.68
N VAL A 78 0.96 -4.12 19.40
CA VAL A 78 2.01 -4.41 18.40
C VAL A 78 3.00 -3.25 18.37
N LEU A 79 2.52 -2.01 18.26
CA LEU A 79 3.38 -0.83 18.24
C LEU A 79 4.20 -0.68 19.53
N ARG A 80 3.60 -0.90 20.69
CA ARG A 80 4.32 -0.88 21.98
C ARG A 80 5.42 -1.93 22.06
N ASN A 81 5.16 -3.13 21.57
CA ASN A 81 6.16 -4.20 21.55
C ASN A 81 7.32 -3.88 20.60
N VAL A 82 7.05 -3.30 19.44
CA VAL A 82 8.09 -2.78 18.53
C VAL A 82 8.96 -1.74 19.24
N LEU A 83 8.34 -0.75 19.88
CA LEU A 83 9.07 0.31 20.60
C LEU A 83 9.91 -0.24 21.77
N ARG A 84 9.38 -1.20 22.53
CA ARG A 84 10.15 -1.87 23.61
C ARG A 84 11.33 -2.64 23.04
N GLY A 85 11.15 -3.37 21.95
CA GLY A 85 12.23 -4.11 21.28
C GLY A 85 13.37 -3.19 20.83
N LEU A 86 13.06 -1.99 20.33
CA LEU A 86 14.05 -0.99 19.90
C LEU A 86 14.82 -0.35 21.08
N GLN A 87 14.25 -0.34 22.28
CA GLN A 87 14.93 0.20 23.48
C GLN A 87 15.91 -0.80 24.13
N THR A 88 15.71 -2.09 23.93
CA THR A 88 16.46 -3.15 24.62
C THR A 88 17.51 -3.84 23.77
N ALA A 89 17.53 -3.61 22.45
CA ALA A 89 18.42 -4.32 21.53
C ALA A 89 19.53 -3.41 20.96
N PRO A 90 20.78 -3.92 20.90
CA PRO A 90 21.77 -3.31 20.02
C PRO A 90 21.32 -3.53 18.57
N VAL A 91 21.19 -2.46 17.80
CA VAL A 91 20.91 -2.41 16.36
C VAL A 91 20.16 -3.65 15.83
N VAL A 92 18.86 -3.67 16.03
CA VAL A 92 18.02 -4.70 15.40
C VAL A 92 17.98 -4.40 13.90
N GLN A 93 18.33 -5.40 13.11
CA GLN A 93 18.10 -5.37 11.66
C GLN A 93 16.65 -4.95 11.39
N PRO A 94 16.38 -4.23 10.30
CA PRO A 94 15.03 -3.79 9.97
C PRO A 94 14.06 -4.97 10.05
N ILE A 95 12.94 -4.79 10.76
CA ILE A 95 11.87 -5.80 10.93
C ILE A 95 11.10 -6.03 9.60
N PHE A 96 11.60 -5.46 8.53
CA PHE A 96 11.16 -5.82 7.19
C PHE A 96 11.81 -7.15 6.82
N PRO A 97 11.03 -8.15 6.42
CA PRO A 97 11.62 -9.19 5.61
C PRO A 97 12.37 -8.47 4.48
N PRO A 98 13.61 -8.89 4.16
CA PRO A 98 14.35 -8.30 3.07
C PRO A 98 13.39 -8.20 1.88
N GLN A 99 13.35 -7.03 1.24
CA GLN A 99 12.58 -6.89 -0.01
C GLN A 99 13.18 -7.95 -0.94
N GLN A 100 12.44 -9.02 -1.13
CA GLN A 100 12.90 -10.12 -1.94
C GLN A 100 12.79 -9.62 -3.38
N GLU A 101 13.91 -9.61 -4.09
CA GLU A 101 13.92 -9.47 -5.54
C GLU A 101 13.47 -10.79 -6.18
N GLU A 102 12.33 -11.32 -5.71
CA GLU A 102 11.77 -12.50 -6.33
C GLU A 102 11.43 -12.20 -7.78
N GLU A 103 11.75 -13.17 -8.64
CA GLU A 103 11.35 -13.10 -10.04
C GLU A 103 9.82 -13.03 -10.11
N LEU A 104 9.34 -12.13 -10.96
CA LEU A 104 7.91 -11.98 -11.15
C LEU A 104 7.39 -13.13 -12.01
N PRO A 105 6.20 -13.66 -11.72
CA PRO A 105 5.56 -14.66 -12.56
C PRO A 105 5.47 -14.16 -14.00
N GLU A 106 5.79 -15.05 -14.94
CA GLU A 106 5.63 -14.80 -16.38
C GLU A 106 4.48 -15.65 -16.91
N GLY A 107 3.49 -14.98 -17.47
CA GLY A 107 2.29 -15.61 -18.00
C GLY A 107 1.29 -16.05 -16.93
N GLY A 108 0.14 -16.60 -17.37
CA GLY A 108 -0.95 -16.96 -16.47
C GLY A 108 -1.72 -15.74 -15.94
N VAL A 109 -2.38 -15.95 -14.80
CA VAL A 109 -3.08 -14.89 -14.09
C VAL A 109 -2.27 -14.49 -12.86
N VAL A 110 -1.93 -13.21 -12.75
CA VAL A 110 -1.16 -12.67 -11.63
C VAL A 110 -1.94 -11.55 -10.98
N LEU A 111 -2.16 -11.67 -9.67
CA LEU A 111 -2.79 -10.67 -8.84
C LEU A 111 -1.73 -9.95 -8.02
N TYR A 112 -1.53 -8.68 -8.28
CA TYR A 112 -0.64 -7.81 -7.50
C TYR A 112 -1.45 -7.10 -6.43
N CYS A 113 -1.16 -7.41 -5.18
CA CYS A 113 -1.89 -6.89 -4.02
C CYS A 113 -0.97 -6.23 -3.00
N ALA A 114 -1.55 -5.30 -2.24
CA ALA A 114 -1.00 -4.84 -0.98
C ALA A 114 -1.86 -5.39 0.17
N ARG A 115 -1.28 -5.56 1.35
CA ARG A 115 -2.01 -6.11 2.52
C ARG A 115 -3.21 -5.28 2.93
N TRP A 116 -3.11 -3.98 2.77
CA TRP A 116 -4.12 -2.99 3.14
C TRP A 116 -5.19 -2.76 2.06
N CYS A 117 -5.07 -3.37 0.90
CA CYS A 117 -5.96 -3.12 -0.23
C CYS A 117 -7.31 -3.82 -0.06
N LYS A 118 -8.37 -3.04 0.08
CA LYS A 118 -9.75 -3.52 0.26
C LYS A 118 -10.30 -4.17 -1.01
N ASP A 119 -9.99 -3.59 -2.16
CA ASP A 119 -10.42 -4.11 -3.46
C ASP A 119 -9.67 -5.36 -3.89
N CYS A 120 -8.53 -5.67 -3.28
CA CYS A 120 -7.86 -6.94 -3.47
C CYS A 120 -8.71 -8.14 -3.00
N LYS A 121 -9.54 -7.96 -1.95
CA LYS A 121 -10.49 -8.99 -1.52
C LYS A 121 -11.54 -9.27 -2.61
N ARG A 122 -12.02 -8.20 -3.26
CA ARG A 122 -12.98 -8.31 -4.36
C ARG A 122 -12.35 -8.98 -5.58
N ALA A 123 -11.10 -8.62 -5.90
CA ALA A 123 -10.34 -9.24 -6.99
C ALA A 123 -10.16 -10.75 -6.77
N ARG A 124 -9.76 -11.18 -5.56
CA ARG A 124 -9.66 -12.61 -5.21
C ARG A 124 -11.00 -13.33 -5.40
N ALA A 125 -12.07 -12.78 -4.84
CA ALA A 125 -13.40 -13.38 -4.94
C ALA A 125 -13.86 -13.50 -6.40
N TRP A 126 -13.56 -12.52 -7.26
CA TRP A 126 -13.86 -12.56 -8.68
C TRP A 126 -13.06 -13.65 -9.40
N LEU A 127 -11.75 -13.76 -9.15
CA LEU A 127 -10.90 -14.80 -9.75
C LEU A 127 -11.34 -16.21 -9.34
N GLU A 128 -11.69 -16.39 -8.08
CA GLU A 128 -12.21 -17.65 -7.54
C GLU A 128 -13.57 -18.02 -8.17
N ALA A 129 -14.48 -17.05 -8.30
CA ALA A 129 -15.79 -17.27 -8.92
C ALA A 129 -15.68 -17.66 -10.41
N HIS A 130 -14.64 -17.20 -11.10
CA HIS A 130 -14.37 -17.55 -12.49
C HIS A 130 -13.47 -18.80 -12.65
N HIS A 131 -13.13 -19.46 -11.54
CA HIS A 131 -12.24 -20.63 -11.50
C HIS A 131 -10.88 -20.41 -12.19
N LEU A 132 -10.34 -19.20 -12.08
CA LEU A 132 -9.05 -18.85 -12.65
C LEU A 132 -7.95 -19.12 -11.62
N PRO A 133 -7.02 -20.06 -11.89
CA PRO A 133 -5.85 -20.22 -11.05
C PRO A 133 -4.97 -18.97 -11.19
N TYR A 134 -4.52 -18.41 -10.08
CA TYR A 134 -3.69 -17.21 -10.08
C TYR A 134 -2.53 -17.31 -9.09
N VAL A 135 -1.49 -16.52 -9.35
CA VAL A 135 -0.39 -16.29 -8.42
C VAL A 135 -0.58 -14.90 -7.81
N GLU A 136 -0.55 -14.82 -6.50
CA GLU A 136 -0.61 -13.54 -5.79
C GLU A 136 0.80 -13.03 -5.47
N VAL A 137 1.07 -11.77 -5.78
CA VAL A 137 2.32 -11.09 -5.51
C VAL A 137 2.07 -9.94 -4.54
N ASP A 138 2.65 -10.03 -3.35
CA ASP A 138 2.60 -8.96 -2.34
C ASP A 138 3.57 -7.85 -2.75
N ILE A 139 3.02 -6.70 -3.14
CA ILE A 139 3.82 -5.56 -3.59
C ILE A 139 4.54 -4.83 -2.45
N ASP A 140 4.16 -5.08 -1.20
CA ASP A 140 4.82 -4.46 -0.05
C ASP A 140 6.22 -5.04 0.14
N TYR A 141 6.45 -6.28 -0.31
CA TYR A 141 7.72 -6.99 -0.17
C TYR A 141 8.47 -7.20 -1.49
N ASN A 142 7.85 -7.01 -2.65
CA ASN A 142 8.46 -7.24 -3.95
C ASN A 142 8.70 -5.92 -4.70
N LEU A 143 9.97 -5.47 -4.71
CA LEU A 143 10.36 -4.22 -5.37
C LEU A 143 10.16 -4.26 -6.90
N LYS A 144 10.40 -5.43 -7.53
CA LYS A 144 10.17 -5.60 -8.98
C LYS A 144 8.69 -5.43 -9.31
N ALA A 145 7.80 -5.98 -8.46
CA ALA A 145 6.35 -5.81 -8.59
C ALA A 145 5.94 -4.34 -8.46
N ARG A 146 6.40 -3.62 -7.43
CA ARG A 146 6.13 -2.19 -7.28
C ARG A 146 6.55 -1.38 -8.49
N ASN A 147 7.73 -1.65 -9.02
CA ASN A 147 8.24 -0.97 -10.20
C ASN A 147 7.41 -1.30 -11.46
N ARG A 148 6.93 -2.54 -11.58
CA ARG A 148 6.03 -2.97 -12.66
C ARG A 148 4.70 -2.22 -12.59
N LEU A 149 4.08 -2.14 -11.40
CA LEU A 149 2.83 -1.41 -11.20
C LEU A 149 2.98 0.08 -11.51
N ARG A 150 4.08 0.70 -11.08
CA ARG A 150 4.35 2.11 -11.42
C ARG A 150 4.47 2.35 -12.93
N LYS A 151 5.07 1.41 -13.67
CA LYS A 151 5.11 1.49 -15.14
C LYS A 151 3.70 1.44 -15.74
N TRP A 152 2.88 0.51 -15.28
CA TRP A 152 1.49 0.38 -15.74
C TRP A 152 0.61 1.57 -15.34
N GLY A 153 0.83 2.11 -14.16
CA GLY A 153 0.08 3.24 -13.60
C GLY A 153 0.63 4.63 -13.92
N ASN A 154 1.54 4.77 -14.92
CA ASN A 154 2.17 6.06 -15.27
C ASN A 154 2.80 6.78 -14.06
N GLY A 155 3.49 6.03 -13.22
CA GLY A 155 4.12 6.52 -11.98
C GLY A 155 3.30 6.29 -10.72
N ALA A 156 1.99 6.12 -10.82
CA ALA A 156 1.12 5.79 -9.70
C ALA A 156 1.23 4.31 -9.31
N LEU A 157 1.11 4.02 -8.02
CA LEU A 157 1.03 2.66 -7.50
C LEU A 157 -0.46 2.32 -7.29
N ILE A 158 -1.04 1.61 -8.25
CA ILE A 158 -2.47 1.27 -8.25
C ILE A 158 -2.63 -0.20 -7.87
N THR A 159 -3.48 -0.49 -6.87
CA THR A 159 -3.80 -1.84 -6.42
C THR A 159 -5.32 -2.02 -6.21
N PRO A 160 -5.85 -3.22 -6.50
CA PRO A 160 -5.19 -4.36 -7.14
C PRO A 160 -4.76 -4.06 -8.57
N ALA A 161 -3.71 -4.72 -9.04
CA ALA A 161 -3.46 -4.84 -10.47
C ALA A 161 -3.55 -6.33 -10.83
N ILE A 162 -4.30 -6.64 -11.88
CA ILE A 162 -4.54 -8.02 -12.31
C ILE A 162 -4.01 -8.16 -13.74
N ASP A 163 -3.06 -9.05 -13.92
CA ASP A 163 -2.56 -9.45 -15.24
C ASP A 163 -3.22 -10.76 -15.63
N ILE A 164 -4.07 -10.74 -16.65
CA ILE A 164 -4.72 -11.93 -17.19
C ILE A 164 -4.07 -12.24 -18.53
N TYR A 165 -3.04 -13.08 -18.52
CA TYR A 165 -2.29 -13.51 -19.71
C TYR A 165 -1.74 -12.35 -20.56
N GLY A 166 -1.31 -11.25 -19.93
CA GLY A 166 -0.80 -10.04 -20.59
C GLY A 166 -1.84 -8.91 -20.74
N HIS A 167 -3.10 -9.16 -20.40
CA HIS A 167 -4.15 -8.13 -20.34
C HIS A 167 -4.22 -7.55 -18.93
N VAL A 168 -3.63 -6.37 -18.73
CA VAL A 168 -3.50 -5.73 -17.42
C VAL A 168 -4.70 -4.87 -17.10
N VAL A 169 -5.33 -5.14 -15.97
CA VAL A 169 -6.39 -4.33 -15.39
C VAL A 169 -5.88 -3.67 -14.11
N LEU A 170 -5.91 -2.35 -14.09
CA LEU A 170 -5.55 -1.55 -12.91
C LEU A 170 -6.80 -1.16 -12.16
N ASP A 171 -6.76 -1.32 -10.83
CA ASP A 171 -7.89 -1.18 -9.95
C ASP A 171 -8.95 -2.30 -10.16
N TYR A 172 -9.87 -2.47 -9.21
CA TYR A 172 -10.96 -3.44 -9.36
C TYR A 172 -12.08 -2.86 -10.22
N LYS A 173 -12.14 -3.32 -11.47
CA LYS A 173 -13.18 -2.95 -12.44
C LYS A 173 -13.68 -4.23 -13.12
N GLU A 174 -14.86 -4.67 -12.71
CA GLU A 174 -15.41 -5.96 -13.14
C GLU A 174 -15.60 -6.05 -14.65
N ASP A 175 -16.11 -4.98 -15.27
CA ASP A 175 -16.25 -4.86 -16.72
C ASP A 175 -14.92 -5.05 -17.46
N LYS A 176 -13.84 -4.50 -16.92
CA LYS A 176 -12.49 -4.62 -17.50
C LYS A 176 -11.88 -6.00 -17.27
N LEU A 177 -12.19 -6.63 -16.16
CA LEU A 177 -11.75 -8.00 -15.88
C LEU A 177 -12.44 -8.99 -16.83
N GLU A 178 -13.74 -8.80 -17.10
CA GLU A 178 -14.48 -9.60 -18.09
C GLU A 178 -13.92 -9.41 -19.51
N GLU A 179 -13.63 -8.17 -19.90
CA GLU A 179 -13.01 -7.86 -21.18
C GLU A 179 -11.63 -8.52 -21.32
N ALA A 180 -10.78 -8.43 -20.29
CA ALA A 180 -9.46 -9.06 -20.27
C ALA A 180 -9.55 -10.59 -20.36
N LEU A 181 -10.46 -11.20 -19.63
CA LEU A 181 -10.71 -12.64 -19.66
C LEU A 181 -11.23 -13.10 -21.03
N PHE A 182 -12.15 -12.33 -21.61
CA PHE A 182 -12.66 -12.61 -22.95
C PHE A 182 -11.53 -12.59 -24.00
N ASN A 183 -10.68 -11.57 -23.95
CA ASN A 183 -9.56 -11.47 -24.88
C ASN A 183 -8.57 -12.63 -24.72
N ALA A 184 -8.23 -13.01 -23.48
CA ALA A 184 -7.36 -14.14 -23.21
C ALA A 184 -7.93 -15.48 -23.74
N ARG A 185 -9.25 -15.66 -23.65
CA ARG A 185 -9.94 -16.84 -24.22
C ARG A 185 -9.92 -16.85 -25.75
N GLN A 186 -10.09 -15.68 -26.39
CA GLN A 186 -9.98 -15.59 -27.87
C GLN A 186 -8.57 -15.93 -28.36
N GLU A 187 -7.58 -15.65 -27.56
CA GLU A 187 -6.18 -15.99 -27.84
C GLU A 187 -5.82 -17.45 -27.50
N GLY A 188 -6.75 -18.22 -26.98
CA GLY A 188 -6.55 -19.62 -26.60
C GLY A 188 -5.62 -19.82 -25.41
N LYS A 189 -5.52 -18.83 -24.52
CA LYS A 189 -4.64 -18.86 -23.34
C LYS A 189 -5.33 -19.37 -22.07
N VAL A 190 -6.67 -19.41 -22.08
CA VAL A 190 -7.55 -19.87 -20.98
C VAL A 190 -8.49 -20.95 -21.48
#